data_67931afcc5f7b8c87c89c9234c07aff7
#
_entry.id   67931afcc5f7b8c87c89c9234c07aff7
#
_cell.length_a   1.000
_cell.length_b   1.000
_cell.length_c   1.000
_cell.angle_alpha   90.00
_cell.angle_beta   90.00
_cell.angle_gamma   90.00
#
_symmetry.space_group_name_H-M   'P 1'
#
loop_
_entity.id
_entity.type
_entity.pdbx_description
1 polymer ?
#
loop_
_entity_poly.entity_id
_entity_poly.type
_entity_poly.pdbx_seq_one_letter_code
_entity_poly.pdbx_strand_id
1 'polypeptide(L)'
;AVASSSPKPVITETLETLDLMKYFDVVTSGDEVKNPKPAPDTFLSAAKQLGVPVDECIVIEDSTNGGKAAKAAKIPCIWMHNPDSGDQEIPDAVLEITAWTKENIEKIMKFLHFDQEKV
;
A
#
# COMPACT_ATOMS: atom_id res chain seq x y z
N ALA A 1 -5.65 -5.01 2.04
CA ALA A 1 -4.95 -4.92 3.32
C ALA A 1 -4.51 -3.50 3.62
N VAL A 2 -4.35 -3.20 4.90
CA VAL A 2 -3.65 -2.01 5.39
C VAL A 2 -2.30 -2.45 5.95
N ALA A 3 -1.23 -1.76 5.55
CA ALA A 3 0.12 -1.98 6.05
C ALA A 3 0.69 -0.63 6.49
N SER A 4 0.80 -0.42 7.79
CA SER A 4 1.14 0.88 8.38
C SER A 4 2.29 0.75 9.38
N SER A 5 3.09 1.82 9.49
CA SER A 5 4.14 1.91 10.51
C SER A 5 3.60 2.24 11.90
N SER A 6 2.34 2.63 12.01
CA SER A 6 1.71 2.93 13.30
C SER A 6 1.50 1.66 14.14
N PRO A 7 1.42 1.79 15.48
CA PRO A 7 1.04 0.67 16.34
C PRO A 7 -0.34 0.11 15.97
N LYS A 8 -0.51 -1.20 16.08
CA LYS A 8 -1.76 -1.86 15.69
C LYS A 8 -3.01 -1.29 16.34
N PRO A 9 -3.04 -1.00 17.65
CA PRO A 9 -4.21 -0.38 18.26
C PRO A 9 -4.60 0.96 17.63
N VAL A 10 -3.61 1.77 17.21
CA VAL A 10 -3.85 3.05 16.55
C VAL A 10 -4.48 2.83 15.17
N ILE A 11 -3.96 1.88 14.40
CA ILE A 11 -4.51 1.55 13.07
C ILE A 11 -5.96 1.08 13.21
N THR A 12 -6.21 0.16 14.12
CA THR A 12 -7.53 -0.43 14.36
C THR A 12 -8.54 0.65 14.78
N GLU A 13 -8.17 1.50 15.74
CA GLU A 13 -9.03 2.58 16.21
C GLU A 13 -9.35 3.56 15.07
N THR A 14 -8.35 3.93 14.28
CA THR A 14 -8.55 4.83 13.14
C THR A 14 -9.53 4.24 12.12
N LEU A 15 -9.33 2.99 11.74
CA LEU A 15 -10.21 2.32 10.77
C LEU A 15 -11.63 2.13 11.30
N GLU A 16 -11.79 1.82 12.58
CA GLU A 16 -13.10 1.71 13.21
C GLU A 16 -13.81 3.04 13.29
N THR A 17 -13.11 4.11 13.70
CA THR A 17 -13.66 5.45 13.79
C THR A 17 -14.15 5.97 12.44
N LEU A 18 -13.43 5.65 11.35
CA LEU A 18 -13.79 6.03 10.00
C LEU A 18 -14.76 5.04 9.33
N ASP A 19 -15.18 3.98 10.02
CA ASP A 19 -16.03 2.91 9.48
C ASP A 19 -15.44 2.27 8.22
N LEU A 20 -14.11 2.08 8.20
CA LEU A 20 -13.37 1.52 7.07
C LEU A 20 -12.90 0.09 7.30
N MET A 21 -12.92 -0.40 8.55
CA MET A 21 -12.39 -1.73 8.91
C MET A 21 -13.02 -2.84 8.05
N LYS A 22 -14.31 -2.73 7.75
CA LYS A 22 -15.07 -3.71 6.97
C LYS A 22 -14.56 -3.91 5.54
N TYR A 23 -13.77 -2.98 5.02
CA TYR A 23 -13.22 -3.05 3.66
C TYR A 23 -11.87 -3.77 3.58
N PHE A 24 -11.26 -4.09 4.72
CA PHE A 24 -9.92 -4.66 4.76
C PHE A 24 -9.91 -6.03 5.43
N ASP A 25 -9.36 -7.02 4.74
CA ASP A 25 -9.25 -8.39 5.25
C ASP A 25 -8.06 -8.56 6.20
N VAL A 26 -7.03 -7.73 6.04
CA VAL A 26 -5.78 -7.81 6.79
C VAL A 26 -5.34 -6.42 7.23
N VAL A 27 -4.91 -6.32 8.47
CA VAL A 27 -4.28 -5.11 9.02
C VAL A 27 -2.93 -5.53 9.59
N THR A 28 -1.84 -4.95 9.05
CA THR A 28 -0.48 -5.25 9.47
C THR A 28 0.20 -3.98 9.98
N SER A 29 0.81 -4.06 11.16
CA SER A 29 1.58 -2.98 11.77
C SER A 29 3.08 -3.23 11.60
N GLY A 30 3.86 -2.15 11.45
CA GLY A 30 5.31 -2.21 11.52
C GLY A 30 5.84 -2.77 12.84
N ASP A 31 5.05 -2.70 13.92
CA ASP A 31 5.41 -3.25 15.22
C ASP A 31 5.36 -4.80 15.25
N GLU A 32 4.69 -5.41 14.28
CA GLU A 32 4.50 -6.87 14.20
C GLU A 32 5.60 -7.56 13.40
N VAL A 33 6.49 -6.80 12.77
CA VAL A 33 7.54 -7.33 11.91
C VAL A 33 8.92 -7.01 12.49
N LYS A 34 9.92 -7.81 12.09
CA LYS A 34 11.29 -7.63 12.58
C LYS A 34 11.88 -6.29 12.13
N ASN A 35 11.68 -5.94 10.86
CA ASN A 35 12.24 -4.72 10.28
C ASN A 35 11.12 -3.89 9.64
N PRO A 36 10.77 -2.72 10.23
CA PRO A 36 9.76 -1.85 9.66
C PRO A 36 10.27 -1.13 8.40
N LYS A 37 9.37 -0.42 7.71
CA LYS A 37 9.73 0.40 6.54
C LYS A 37 10.93 1.29 6.85
N PRO A 38 11.89 1.42 5.96
CA PRO A 38 11.89 1.07 4.53
C PRO A 38 12.19 -0.40 4.20
N ALA A 39 12.32 -1.29 5.17
CA ALA A 39 12.46 -2.71 4.90
C ALA A 39 11.15 -3.29 4.33
N PRO A 40 11.20 -4.40 3.57
CA PRO A 40 10.03 -4.95 2.90
C PRO A 40 9.07 -5.72 3.82
N ASP A 41 9.46 -5.97 5.07
CA ASP A 41 8.80 -6.92 5.97
C ASP A 41 7.31 -6.65 6.15
N THR A 42 6.89 -5.39 6.32
CA THR A 42 5.49 -5.03 6.53
C THR A 42 4.62 -5.43 5.34
N PHE A 43 5.07 -5.15 4.13
CA PHE A 43 4.33 -5.51 2.91
C PHE A 43 4.37 -7.01 2.64
N LEU A 44 5.50 -7.66 2.89
CA LEU A 44 5.60 -9.13 2.74
C LEU A 44 4.69 -9.84 3.73
N SER A 45 4.61 -9.35 4.97
CA SER A 45 3.68 -9.87 5.97
C SER A 45 2.23 -9.70 5.56
N ALA A 46 1.86 -8.52 5.05
CA ALA A 46 0.50 -8.26 4.58
C ALA A 46 0.12 -9.20 3.42
N ALA A 47 1.00 -9.36 2.43
CA ALA A 47 0.77 -10.26 1.30
C ALA A 47 0.62 -11.71 1.76
N LYS A 48 1.46 -12.15 2.68
CA LYS A 48 1.40 -13.50 3.25
C LYS A 48 0.07 -13.74 3.97
N GLN A 49 -0.39 -12.80 4.77
CA GLN A 49 -1.65 -12.90 5.50
C GLN A 49 -2.85 -12.89 4.54
N LEU A 50 -2.76 -12.15 3.43
CA LEU A 50 -3.78 -12.20 2.38
C LEU A 50 -3.76 -13.52 1.61
N GLY A 51 -2.67 -14.27 1.65
CA GLY A 51 -2.49 -15.46 0.84
C GLY A 51 -2.30 -15.15 -0.65
N VAL A 52 -1.74 -13.97 -0.98
CA VAL A 52 -1.56 -13.50 -2.36
C VAL A 52 -0.06 -13.36 -2.66
N PRO A 53 0.43 -13.93 -3.78
CA PRO A 53 1.83 -13.75 -4.19
C PRO A 53 2.14 -12.27 -4.45
N VAL A 54 3.39 -11.87 -4.21
CA VAL A 54 3.82 -10.47 -4.39
C VAL A 54 3.66 -9.97 -5.83
N ASP A 55 3.78 -10.86 -6.82
CA ASP A 55 3.58 -10.51 -8.24
C ASP A 55 2.11 -10.27 -8.60
N GLU A 56 1.19 -10.58 -7.70
CA GLU A 56 -0.25 -10.30 -7.83
C GLU A 56 -0.70 -9.18 -6.88
N CYS A 57 0.25 -8.50 -6.24
CA CYS A 57 -0.01 -7.39 -5.33
C CYS A 57 0.35 -6.05 -5.95
N ILE A 58 -0.25 -5.00 -5.43
CA ILE A 58 0.14 -3.62 -5.68
C ILE A 58 0.12 -2.86 -4.35
N VAL A 59 1.05 -1.92 -4.20
CA VAL A 59 1.11 -1.02 -3.05
C VAL A 59 0.65 0.36 -3.48
N ILE A 60 -0.18 1.00 -2.66
CA ILE A 60 -0.48 2.42 -2.77
C ILE A 60 0.16 3.09 -1.56
N GLU A 61 1.04 4.05 -1.78
CA GLU A 61 1.87 4.63 -0.73
C GLU A 61 2.07 6.13 -0.97
N ASP A 62 2.24 6.89 0.12
CA ASP A 62 2.46 8.33 0.08
C ASP A 62 3.85 8.73 0.56
N SER A 63 4.64 7.82 1.13
CA SER A 63 5.93 8.13 1.72
C SER A 63 7.09 7.50 0.96
N THR A 64 8.24 8.18 1.02
CA THR A 64 9.51 7.68 0.47
C THR A 64 9.88 6.32 1.08
N ASN A 65 9.77 6.18 2.40
CA ASN A 65 10.07 4.92 3.07
C ASN A 65 9.14 3.79 2.66
N GLY A 66 7.84 4.09 2.47
CA GLY A 66 6.88 3.12 1.96
C GLY A 66 7.20 2.70 0.53
N GLY A 67 7.59 3.65 -0.32
CA GLY A 67 8.03 3.36 -1.69
C GLY A 67 9.26 2.47 -1.73
N LYS A 68 10.26 2.74 -0.87
CA LYS A 68 11.44 1.89 -0.75
C LYS A 68 11.11 0.49 -0.27
N ALA A 69 10.18 0.37 0.68
CA ALA A 69 9.73 -0.92 1.19
C ALA A 69 9.02 -1.74 0.09
N ALA A 70 8.16 -1.10 -0.71
CA ALA A 70 7.50 -1.75 -1.85
C ALA A 70 8.52 -2.25 -2.87
N LYS A 71 9.51 -1.43 -3.22
CA LYS A 71 10.59 -1.81 -4.14
C LYS A 71 11.37 -3.00 -3.60
N ALA A 72 11.75 -2.97 -2.33
CA ALA A 72 12.47 -4.06 -1.68
C ALA A 72 11.64 -5.35 -1.64
N ALA A 73 10.31 -5.24 -1.51
CA ALA A 73 9.39 -6.38 -1.56
C ALA A 73 9.12 -6.86 -2.99
N LYS A 74 9.59 -6.14 -4.01
CA LYS A 74 9.33 -6.41 -5.43
C LYS A 74 7.84 -6.31 -5.77
N ILE A 75 7.14 -5.38 -5.15
CA ILE A 75 5.73 -5.09 -5.38
C ILE A 75 5.63 -3.74 -6.10
N PRO A 76 4.90 -3.66 -7.23
CA PRO A 76 4.68 -2.38 -7.91
C PRO A 76 4.01 -1.37 -6.97
N CYS A 77 4.44 -0.11 -7.04
CA CYS A 77 3.93 0.94 -6.17
C CYS A 77 3.27 2.05 -6.97
N ILE A 78 2.06 2.43 -6.56
CA ILE A 78 1.38 3.64 -7.00
C ILE A 78 1.68 4.73 -5.97
N TRP A 79 2.18 5.86 -6.42
CA TRP A 79 2.43 7.00 -5.56
C TRP A 79 1.19 7.87 -5.48
N MET A 80 0.56 7.91 -4.30
CA MET A 80 -0.47 8.89 -3.97
C MET A 80 0.19 10.09 -3.33
N HIS A 81 0.25 11.21 -4.05
CA HIS A 81 0.80 12.45 -3.51
C HIS A 81 -0.11 12.98 -2.42
N ASN A 82 0.43 13.11 -1.22
CA ASN A 82 -0.27 13.65 -0.06
C ASN A 82 0.46 14.89 0.42
N PRO A 83 -0.12 16.08 0.28
CA PRO A 83 0.54 17.33 0.70
C PRO A 83 0.85 17.36 2.20
N ASP A 84 0.11 16.60 3.00
CA ASP A 84 0.33 16.53 4.45
C ASP A 84 1.50 15.62 4.84
N SER A 85 2.04 14.85 3.91
CA SER A 85 3.19 13.96 4.14
C SER A 85 4.54 14.65 4.02
N GLY A 86 4.58 15.95 3.68
CA GLY A 86 5.80 16.68 3.46
C GLY A 86 6.51 16.31 2.15
N ASP A 87 7.82 16.54 2.10
CA ASP A 87 8.62 16.25 0.91
C ASP A 87 8.91 14.76 0.82
N GLN A 88 8.14 14.06 -0.01
CA GLN A 88 8.28 12.63 -0.27
C GLN A 88 8.53 12.40 -1.75
N GLU A 89 9.25 11.32 -2.08
CA GLU A 89 9.53 10.91 -3.45
C GLU A 89 9.45 9.39 -3.57
N ILE A 90 8.76 8.91 -4.63
CA ILE A 90 8.75 7.50 -5.00
C ILE A 90 9.12 7.41 -6.48
N PRO A 91 10.42 7.49 -6.80
CA PRO A 91 10.87 7.62 -8.20
C PRO A 91 10.56 6.40 -9.07
N ASP A 92 10.40 5.22 -8.46
CA ASP A 92 10.12 3.98 -9.18
C ASP A 92 8.63 3.65 -9.24
N ALA A 93 7.75 4.59 -8.86
CA ALA A 93 6.30 4.37 -8.93
C ALA A 93 5.85 4.09 -10.37
N VAL A 94 4.96 3.11 -10.52
CA VAL A 94 4.39 2.74 -11.83
C VAL A 94 3.29 3.71 -12.25
N LEU A 95 2.72 4.43 -11.31
CA LEU A 95 1.67 5.42 -11.51
C LEU A 95 1.73 6.45 -10.40
N GLU A 96 1.50 7.71 -10.72
CA GLU A 96 1.39 8.79 -9.73
C GLU A 96 -0.03 9.36 -9.81
N ILE A 97 -0.66 9.55 -8.64
CA ILE A 97 -1.96 10.19 -8.52
C ILE A 97 -1.90 11.30 -7.48
N THR A 98 -2.62 12.38 -7.73
CA THR A 98 -2.65 13.54 -6.84
C THR A 98 -3.98 13.72 -6.12
N ALA A 99 -4.99 12.97 -6.54
CA ALA A 99 -6.33 13.00 -5.94
C ALA A 99 -7.08 11.72 -6.26
N TRP A 100 -8.05 11.38 -5.42
CA TRP A 100 -8.94 10.24 -5.62
C TRP A 100 -10.10 10.64 -6.54
N THR A 101 -9.79 10.95 -7.80
CA THR A 101 -10.79 11.25 -8.81
C THR A 101 -11.26 9.96 -9.49
N LYS A 102 -12.43 10.03 -10.14
CA LYS A 102 -12.93 8.91 -10.95
C LYS A 102 -11.91 8.51 -12.02
N GLU A 103 -11.29 9.49 -12.69
CA GLU A 103 -10.27 9.25 -13.70
C GLU A 103 -9.06 8.49 -13.12
N ASN A 104 -8.55 8.92 -11.97
CA ASN A 104 -7.41 8.27 -11.33
C ASN A 104 -7.76 6.88 -10.81
N ILE A 105 -8.96 6.68 -10.29
CA ILE A 105 -9.44 5.35 -9.89
C ILE A 105 -9.53 4.43 -11.09
N GLU A 106 -10.01 4.90 -12.23
CA GLU A 106 -10.06 4.13 -13.47
C GLU A 106 -8.66 3.72 -13.95
N LYS A 107 -7.68 4.61 -13.83
CA LYS A 107 -6.28 4.29 -14.14
C LYS A 107 -5.73 3.16 -13.26
N ILE A 108 -6.01 3.20 -11.97
CA ILE A 108 -5.61 2.15 -11.02
C ILE A 108 -6.29 0.83 -11.39
N MET A 109 -7.60 0.85 -11.62
CA MET A 109 -8.37 -0.34 -11.96
C MET A 109 -7.88 -0.96 -13.27
N LYS A 110 -7.56 -0.14 -14.26
CA LYS A 110 -6.99 -0.60 -15.53
C LYS A 110 -5.65 -1.28 -15.32
N PHE A 111 -4.80 -0.73 -14.48
CA PHE A 111 -3.52 -1.34 -14.14
C PHE A 111 -3.72 -2.70 -13.47
N LEU A 112 -4.63 -2.80 -12.52
CA LEU A 112 -4.91 -4.05 -11.78
C LEU A 112 -5.52 -5.14 -12.68
N HIS A 113 -6.30 -4.77 -13.68
CA HIS A 113 -6.96 -5.71 -14.58
C HIS A 113 -6.16 -6.00 -15.85
N PHE A 114 -5.00 -5.40 -16.00
CA PHE A 114 -4.18 -5.57 -17.20
C PHE A 114 -3.87 -7.03 -17.49
N ASP A 115 -3.50 -7.80 -16.46
CA ASP A 115 -3.16 -9.22 -16.63
C ASP A 115 -4.40 -10.09 -16.88
N GLN A 116 -5.58 -9.67 -16.42
CA GLN A 116 -6.83 -10.39 -16.67
C GLN A 116 -7.26 -10.29 -18.14
N GLU A 117 -6.95 -9.20 -18.82
CA GLU A 117 -7.25 -9.03 -20.24
C GLU A 117 -6.36 -9.90 -21.14
N LYS A 118 -5.25 -10.41 -20.62
CA LYS A 118 -4.32 -11.28 -21.35
C LYS A 118 -4.69 -12.75 -21.26
N VAL A 119 -5.61 -13.08 -20.39
CA VAL A 119 -6.12 -14.43 -20.20
C VAL A 119 -7.36 -14.63 -21.04
#